data_090401608ef368ec634104298fdbea66
#
_entry.id   090401608ef368ec634104298fdbea66
#
_cell.length_a   1.000
_cell.length_b   1.000
_cell.length_c   1.000
_cell.angle_alpha   90.00
_cell.angle_beta   90.00
_cell.angle_gamma   90.00
#
_symmetry.space_group_name_H-M   'P 1'
#
loop_
_entity.id
_entity.type
_entity.pdbx_description
1 polymer ?
#
loop_
_entity_poly.entity_id
_entity_poly.type
_entity_poly.pdbx_seq_one_letter_code
_entity_poly.pdbx_strand_id
1 'polypeptide(L)'
;QTTFRGAFSSTNNWLNDWTKVDADGITAELTVDSGSGTTVNVNANIATDTTWSATNTYVLKDYIFVEPGATLTIEAGTTIKADVGTGDSAPALIVTQGAKINATGTSSNPIIFTSVNDTGSLTKDDKGLWGGLIILGNAPINSNGGSNTDNSPLTNTIEGVPTTSGISGKSIPA
;
A
#
# COMPACT_ATOMS: atom_id res chain seq x y z
N GLN A 1 -31.47 -22.42 -5.99
CA GLN A 1 -30.14 -22.44 -5.44
C GLN A 1 -29.41 -21.20 -5.99
N THR A 2 -29.33 -20.14 -5.22
CA THR A 2 -28.61 -18.92 -5.62
C THR A 2 -27.14 -19.17 -5.51
N THR A 3 -26.46 -19.22 -6.62
CA THR A 3 -25.04 -19.44 -6.71
C THR A 3 -24.20 -18.15 -6.58
N PHE A 4 -24.84 -16.98 -6.42
CA PHE A 4 -24.14 -15.71 -6.31
C PHE A 4 -24.56 -14.92 -5.09
N ARG A 5 -23.59 -14.40 -4.38
CA ARG A 5 -23.78 -13.30 -3.42
C ARG A 5 -22.89 -12.14 -3.87
N GLY A 6 -23.49 -11.09 -4.41
CA GLY A 6 -22.79 -9.88 -4.81
C GLY A 6 -23.29 -9.32 -6.16
N ALA A 7 -22.59 -8.33 -6.67
CA ALA A 7 -22.92 -7.58 -7.88
C ALA A 7 -22.64 -8.31 -9.20
N PHE A 8 -22.22 -9.58 -9.15
CA PHE A 8 -21.78 -10.34 -10.32
C PHE A 8 -22.69 -11.52 -10.61
N SER A 9 -22.96 -11.76 -11.87
CA SER A 9 -23.60 -12.99 -12.36
C SER A 9 -22.72 -13.64 -13.42
N SER A 10 -22.95 -14.92 -13.71
CA SER A 10 -22.20 -15.63 -14.77
C SER A 10 -22.38 -15.02 -16.16
N THR A 11 -23.36 -14.15 -16.34
CA THR A 11 -23.68 -13.53 -17.62
C THR A 11 -23.50 -12.02 -17.64
N ASN A 12 -23.23 -11.40 -16.51
CA ASN A 12 -23.08 -9.95 -16.41
C ASN A 12 -22.06 -9.60 -15.33
N ASN A 13 -20.82 -9.69 -15.71
CA ASN A 13 -19.68 -9.29 -14.89
C ASN A 13 -19.16 -7.95 -15.43
N TRP A 14 -19.49 -6.87 -14.76
CA TRP A 14 -19.06 -5.52 -15.17
C TRP A 14 -17.54 -5.30 -15.00
N LEU A 15 -16.82 -6.28 -14.38
CA LEU A 15 -15.36 -6.31 -14.34
C LEU A 15 -14.76 -6.97 -15.59
N ASN A 16 -15.59 -7.55 -16.49
CA ASN A 16 -15.12 -7.91 -17.82
C ASN A 16 -14.50 -6.67 -18.44
N ASP A 17 -13.28 -6.77 -18.89
CA ASP A 17 -12.43 -5.70 -19.43
C ASP A 17 -11.71 -4.82 -18.39
N TRP A 18 -12.01 -4.91 -17.09
CA TRP A 18 -11.32 -4.15 -16.04
C TRP A 18 -10.27 -4.96 -15.30
N THR A 19 -10.51 -6.24 -15.18
CA THR A 19 -9.51 -7.15 -14.61
C THR A 19 -9.40 -8.35 -15.52
N LYS A 20 -8.22 -8.68 -15.95
CA LYS A 20 -7.91 -9.86 -16.75
C LYS A 20 -8.21 -11.19 -16.03
N VAL A 21 -8.83 -11.12 -14.87
CA VAL A 21 -9.20 -12.26 -14.01
C VAL A 21 -10.25 -13.15 -14.66
N ASP A 22 -11.00 -12.65 -15.64
CA ASP A 22 -12.15 -13.37 -16.16
C ASP A 22 -11.98 -13.94 -17.57
N ALA A 23 -11.11 -13.35 -18.40
CA ALA A 23 -10.98 -13.76 -19.80
C ALA A 23 -10.28 -15.12 -19.98
N ASP A 24 -9.51 -15.58 -19.01
CA ASP A 24 -8.64 -16.77 -19.16
C ASP A 24 -9.01 -17.92 -18.22
N GLY A 25 -10.21 -17.85 -17.58
CA GLY A 25 -10.57 -18.89 -16.61
C GLY A 25 -9.48 -19.07 -15.58
N ILE A 26 -9.05 -17.95 -14.93
CA ILE A 26 -7.94 -18.01 -14.00
C ILE A 26 -8.32 -18.84 -12.78
N THR A 27 -8.18 -20.11 -12.96
CA THR A 27 -7.50 -21.00 -12.04
C THR A 27 -5.97 -20.97 -12.27
N ALA A 28 -5.47 -20.02 -13.05
CA ALA A 28 -4.06 -19.74 -13.08
C ALA A 28 -3.72 -19.18 -11.70
N GLU A 29 -3.11 -20.00 -10.87
CA GLU A 29 -2.30 -19.57 -9.77
C GLU A 29 -1.66 -18.26 -10.20
N LEU A 30 -1.94 -17.16 -9.47
CA LEU A 30 -1.00 -16.06 -9.45
C LEU A 30 0.30 -16.70 -8.95
N THR A 31 1.03 -17.30 -9.87
CA THR A 31 2.42 -17.56 -9.63
C THR A 31 2.98 -16.16 -9.43
N VAL A 32 3.06 -15.76 -8.18
CA VAL A 32 3.98 -14.71 -7.79
C VAL A 32 5.28 -15.22 -8.36
N ASP A 33 5.65 -14.69 -9.51
CA ASP A 33 6.97 -14.90 -10.04
C ASP A 33 7.87 -14.45 -8.91
N SER A 34 8.40 -15.43 -8.19
CA SER A 34 9.46 -15.21 -7.24
C SER A 34 10.64 -14.85 -8.10
N GLY A 35 10.59 -13.62 -8.64
CA GLY A 35 11.62 -13.08 -9.50
C GLY A 35 12.94 -13.48 -8.87
N SER A 36 13.81 -14.04 -9.66
CA SER A 36 15.20 -14.41 -9.32
C SER A 36 15.99 -13.19 -8.82
N GLY A 37 15.32 -12.21 -8.27
CA GLY A 37 15.85 -10.96 -7.78
C GLY A 37 16.29 -11.04 -6.32
N THR A 38 17.13 -10.09 -5.95
CA THR A 38 17.63 -9.95 -4.59
C THR A 38 16.52 -9.46 -3.67
N THR A 39 16.40 -10.05 -2.47
CA THR A 39 15.57 -9.48 -1.41
C THR A 39 16.27 -8.29 -0.79
N VAL A 40 15.62 -7.13 -0.86
CA VAL A 40 16.10 -5.88 -0.29
C VAL A 40 15.30 -5.56 0.97
N ASN A 41 15.94 -5.60 2.13
CA ASN A 41 15.31 -5.18 3.38
C ASN A 41 15.29 -3.65 3.45
N VAL A 42 14.09 -3.09 3.57
CA VAL A 42 13.87 -1.65 3.72
C VAL A 42 13.64 -1.36 5.20
N ASN A 43 14.62 -0.73 5.83
CA ASN A 43 14.65 -0.41 7.27
C ASN A 43 14.95 1.07 7.55
N ALA A 44 14.97 1.90 6.51
CA ALA A 44 15.21 3.33 6.61
C ALA A 44 14.19 4.09 5.76
N ASN A 45 13.93 5.34 6.15
CA ASN A 45 13.08 6.24 5.38
C ASN A 45 13.67 6.57 4.01
N ILE A 46 12.81 6.98 3.11
CA ILE A 46 13.16 7.38 1.74
C ILE A 46 13.22 8.92 1.72
N ALA A 47 14.42 9.46 1.91
CA ALA A 47 14.65 10.90 2.00
C ALA A 47 15.02 11.56 0.66
N THR A 48 15.25 10.78 -0.38
CA THR A 48 15.61 11.25 -1.73
C THR A 48 14.85 10.43 -2.78
N ASP A 49 14.81 10.94 -4.00
CA ASP A 49 14.21 10.22 -5.12
C ASP A 49 14.81 8.82 -5.23
N THR A 50 13.95 7.82 -5.16
CA THR A 50 14.34 6.41 -5.10
C THR A 50 13.49 5.59 -6.07
N THR A 51 14.12 4.63 -6.74
CA THR A 51 13.41 3.69 -7.62
C THR A 51 13.53 2.28 -7.08
N TRP A 52 12.39 1.63 -6.93
CA TRP A 52 12.31 0.21 -6.65
C TRP A 52 12.11 -0.57 -7.93
N SER A 53 13.10 -1.39 -8.27
CA SER A 53 13.12 -2.16 -9.52
C SER A 53 12.33 -3.46 -9.41
N ALA A 54 11.67 -3.83 -10.50
CA ALA A 54 10.95 -5.10 -10.61
C ALA A 54 11.84 -6.35 -10.49
N THR A 55 13.15 -6.20 -10.63
CA THR A 55 14.10 -7.30 -10.43
C THR A 55 14.31 -7.69 -8.98
N ASN A 56 13.81 -6.88 -8.02
CA ASN A 56 13.99 -7.10 -6.59
C ASN A 56 12.65 -7.30 -5.88
N THR A 57 12.69 -8.02 -4.76
CA THR A 57 11.60 -8.04 -3.78
C THR A 57 11.99 -7.16 -2.60
N TYR A 58 11.16 -6.19 -2.26
CA TYR A 58 11.39 -5.28 -1.15
C TYR A 58 10.64 -5.74 0.08
N VAL A 59 11.32 -5.81 1.23
CA VAL A 59 10.70 -6.22 2.50
C VAL A 59 10.75 -5.06 3.48
N LEU A 60 9.59 -4.48 3.77
CA LEU A 60 9.44 -3.44 4.78
C LEU A 60 9.65 -4.04 6.15
N LYS A 61 10.60 -3.49 6.92
CA LYS A 61 10.94 -3.98 8.27
C LYS A 61 10.32 -3.16 9.39
N ASP A 62 9.84 -1.95 9.07
CA ASP A 62 9.31 -0.99 10.01
C ASP A 62 8.34 -0.04 9.27
N TYR A 63 7.88 1.01 9.94
CA TYR A 63 7.28 2.16 9.27
C TYR A 63 8.32 2.81 8.36
N ILE A 64 8.05 2.80 7.05
CA ILE A 64 8.92 3.44 6.06
C ILE A 64 8.21 4.68 5.54
N PHE A 65 8.81 5.82 5.81
CA PHE A 65 8.29 7.11 5.35
C PHE A 65 8.99 7.52 4.06
N VAL A 66 8.21 7.90 3.06
CA VAL A 66 8.71 8.73 1.94
C VAL A 66 8.64 10.15 2.43
N GLU A 67 9.80 10.78 2.58
CA GLU A 67 9.93 12.09 3.23
C GLU A 67 9.53 13.23 2.27
N PRO A 68 9.12 14.40 2.81
CA PRO A 68 8.75 15.53 1.99
C PRO A 68 9.85 15.90 0.99
N GLY A 69 9.47 16.11 -0.26
CA GLY A 69 10.40 16.41 -1.36
C GLY A 69 10.94 15.20 -2.10
N ALA A 70 10.86 13.99 -1.50
CA ALA A 70 11.27 12.76 -2.17
C ALA A 70 10.14 12.16 -3.03
N THR A 71 10.54 11.46 -4.09
CA THR A 71 9.66 10.67 -4.94
C THR A 71 10.08 9.19 -4.87
N LEU A 72 9.16 8.32 -4.46
CA LEU A 72 9.32 6.88 -4.61
C LEU A 72 8.71 6.44 -5.94
N THR A 73 9.53 5.90 -6.82
CA THR A 73 9.06 5.26 -8.05
C THR A 73 9.13 3.74 -7.89
N ILE A 74 8.04 3.05 -8.17
CA ILE A 74 7.95 1.59 -8.13
C ILE A 74 7.66 1.10 -9.53
N GLU A 75 8.58 0.32 -10.09
CA GLU A 75 8.45 -0.22 -11.44
C GLU A 75 7.32 -1.27 -11.52
N ALA A 76 6.69 -1.36 -12.69
CA ALA A 76 5.68 -2.38 -12.95
C ALA A 76 6.25 -3.80 -12.75
N GLY A 77 5.54 -4.65 -12.01
CA GLY A 77 5.97 -6.00 -11.67
C GLY A 77 6.74 -6.13 -10.35
N THR A 78 7.01 -5.00 -9.66
CA THR A 78 7.71 -5.02 -8.37
C THR A 78 6.84 -5.67 -7.29
N THR A 79 7.45 -6.53 -6.47
CA THR A 79 6.81 -7.10 -5.28
C THR A 79 7.35 -6.42 -4.03
N ILE A 80 6.44 -5.92 -3.21
CA ILE A 80 6.70 -5.32 -1.90
C ILE A 80 6.02 -6.18 -0.85
N LYS A 81 6.80 -6.68 0.09
CA LYS A 81 6.32 -7.45 1.24
C LYS A 81 6.51 -6.65 2.52
N ALA A 82 5.62 -6.81 3.47
CA ALA A 82 5.82 -6.28 4.81
C ALA A 82 6.16 -7.42 5.77
N ASP A 83 7.09 -7.19 6.68
CA ASP A 83 7.43 -8.12 7.74
C ASP A 83 6.26 -8.29 8.72
N VAL A 84 6.35 -9.28 9.57
CA VAL A 84 5.32 -9.51 10.59
C VAL A 84 5.35 -8.41 11.64
N GLY A 85 4.16 -7.96 12.03
CA GLY A 85 3.99 -6.97 13.09
C GLY A 85 2.51 -6.74 13.36
N THR A 86 2.18 -6.32 14.57
CA THR A 86 0.81 -6.01 14.98
C THR A 86 0.75 -4.70 15.75
N GLY A 87 -0.37 -4.01 15.68
CA GLY A 87 -0.55 -2.71 16.33
C GLY A 87 0.52 -1.72 15.89
N ASP A 88 1.15 -1.07 16.85
CA ASP A 88 2.18 -0.03 16.61
C ASP A 88 3.51 -0.58 16.04
N SER A 89 3.61 -1.89 15.86
CA SER A 89 4.78 -2.55 15.27
C SER A 89 4.51 -3.10 13.87
N ALA A 90 3.33 -2.88 13.30
CA ALA A 90 3.00 -3.36 11.97
C ALA A 90 3.71 -2.52 10.90
N PRO A 91 4.65 -3.09 10.12
CA PRO A 91 5.33 -2.34 9.08
C PRO A 91 4.35 -1.74 8.08
N ALA A 92 4.62 -0.51 7.66
CA ALA A 92 3.79 0.22 6.69
C ALA A 92 4.65 1.08 5.77
N LEU A 93 4.15 1.35 4.56
CA LEU A 93 4.72 2.36 3.67
C LEU A 93 3.87 3.63 3.76
N ILE A 94 4.48 4.73 4.16
CA ILE A 94 3.78 5.98 4.43
C ILE A 94 4.34 7.08 3.52
N VAL A 95 3.55 7.53 2.57
CA VAL A 95 3.89 8.68 1.72
C VAL A 95 3.45 9.94 2.45
N THR A 96 4.40 10.73 2.92
CA THR A 96 4.12 11.93 3.70
C THR A 96 3.65 13.08 2.82
N GLN A 97 3.10 14.10 3.45
CA GLN A 97 2.74 15.34 2.74
C GLN A 97 3.98 15.96 2.10
N GLY A 98 3.85 16.40 0.84
CA GLY A 98 4.98 16.92 0.07
C GLY A 98 5.90 15.86 -0.54
N ALA A 99 5.69 14.58 -0.21
CA ALA A 99 6.31 13.47 -0.92
C ALA A 99 5.45 13.02 -2.12
N LYS A 100 6.02 12.16 -2.96
CA LYS A 100 5.33 11.59 -4.11
C LYS A 100 5.56 10.08 -4.20
N ILE A 101 4.58 9.38 -4.79
CA ILE A 101 4.71 7.99 -5.19
C ILE A 101 4.26 7.82 -6.64
N ASN A 102 5.08 7.16 -7.43
CA ASN A 102 4.77 6.71 -8.79
C ASN A 102 4.76 5.19 -8.79
N ALA A 103 3.59 4.60 -8.77
CA ALA A 103 3.41 3.14 -8.70
C ALA A 103 2.44 2.70 -9.80
N THR A 104 2.91 2.78 -11.05
CA THR A 104 2.10 2.44 -12.21
C THR A 104 2.40 1.01 -12.64
N GLY A 105 1.54 0.09 -12.26
CA GLY A 105 1.56 -1.29 -12.74
C GLY A 105 0.85 -1.44 -14.09
N THR A 106 0.99 -2.60 -14.71
CA THR A 106 0.23 -2.99 -15.90
C THR A 106 -0.55 -4.28 -15.62
N SER A 107 -1.49 -4.63 -16.47
CA SER A 107 -2.23 -5.89 -16.32
C SER A 107 -1.34 -7.14 -16.42
N SER A 108 -0.25 -7.06 -17.17
CA SER A 108 0.74 -8.14 -17.31
C SER A 108 1.85 -8.08 -16.25
N ASN A 109 2.10 -6.91 -15.68
CA ASN A 109 3.12 -6.70 -14.66
C ASN A 109 2.54 -5.82 -13.53
N PRO A 110 1.64 -6.37 -12.69
CA PRO A 110 1.09 -5.63 -11.56
C PRO A 110 2.15 -5.38 -10.50
N ILE A 111 2.04 -4.27 -9.78
CA ILE A 111 2.79 -4.05 -8.55
C ILE A 111 2.04 -4.76 -7.42
N ILE A 112 2.74 -5.59 -6.66
CA ILE A 112 2.15 -6.42 -5.60
C ILE A 112 2.60 -5.90 -4.24
N PHE A 113 1.63 -5.56 -3.39
CA PHE A 113 1.86 -5.27 -1.97
C PHE A 113 1.23 -6.38 -1.14
N THR A 114 2.03 -7.05 -0.32
CA THR A 114 1.56 -8.15 0.50
C THR A 114 2.38 -8.30 1.80
N SER A 115 2.18 -9.38 2.55
CA SER A 115 2.96 -9.74 3.74
C SER A 115 4.02 -10.79 3.40
N VAL A 116 5.07 -10.89 4.20
CA VAL A 116 6.03 -12.01 4.13
C VAL A 116 5.35 -13.36 4.40
N ASN A 117 4.21 -13.35 5.09
CA ASN A 117 3.41 -14.56 5.34
C ASN A 117 2.55 -14.98 4.13
N ASP A 118 2.52 -14.18 3.08
CA ASP A 118 1.84 -14.55 1.86
C ASP A 118 2.65 -15.61 1.09
N THR A 119 2.15 -16.83 1.15
CA THR A 119 2.67 -18.00 0.44
C THR A 119 1.83 -18.34 -0.80
N GLY A 120 0.97 -17.41 -1.24
CA GLY A 120 0.02 -17.64 -2.33
C GLY A 120 -1.29 -18.28 -1.90
N SER A 121 -1.53 -18.41 -0.59
CA SER A 121 -2.73 -19.05 -0.03
C SER A 121 -3.60 -18.11 0.81
N LEU A 122 -3.41 -16.80 0.72
CA LEU A 122 -4.24 -15.84 1.45
C LEU A 122 -5.69 -15.92 1.01
N THR A 123 -6.58 -15.81 1.97
CA THR A 123 -8.02 -15.83 1.81
C THR A 123 -8.63 -14.49 2.21
N LYS A 124 -9.91 -14.29 1.94
CA LYS A 124 -10.66 -13.10 2.37
C LYS A 124 -10.71 -12.90 3.91
N ASP A 125 -10.38 -13.91 4.67
CA ASP A 125 -10.40 -13.88 6.14
C ASP A 125 -9.02 -13.50 6.71
N ASP A 126 -7.98 -13.50 5.88
CA ASP A 126 -6.64 -13.06 6.25
C ASP A 126 -6.57 -11.54 6.21
N LYS A 127 -6.44 -10.93 7.37
CA LYS A 127 -6.40 -9.47 7.57
C LYS A 127 -5.46 -9.09 8.71
N GLY A 128 -5.06 -7.82 8.76
CA GLY A 128 -4.18 -7.32 9.81
C GLY A 128 -2.75 -7.88 9.71
N LEU A 129 -2.32 -8.30 8.51
CA LEU A 129 -1.00 -8.90 8.30
C LEU A 129 0.12 -7.86 8.23
N TRP A 130 -0.22 -6.60 7.97
CA TRP A 130 0.70 -5.46 7.90
C TRP A 130 -0.05 -4.13 7.98
N GLY A 131 0.66 -3.01 8.15
CA GLY A 131 0.07 -1.69 8.34
C GLY A 131 -0.48 -1.03 7.08
N GLY A 132 -0.16 -1.57 5.90
CA GLY A 132 -0.71 -1.07 4.64
C GLY A 132 0.09 0.06 3.99
N LEU A 133 -0.44 0.57 2.88
CA LEU A 133 0.04 1.76 2.18
C LEU A 133 -0.81 2.95 2.62
N ILE A 134 -0.17 3.96 3.21
CA ILE A 134 -0.80 5.18 3.70
C ILE A 134 -0.29 6.35 2.86
N ILE A 135 -1.20 7.14 2.29
CA ILE A 135 -0.86 8.34 1.50
C ILE A 135 -1.49 9.55 2.18
N LEU A 136 -0.64 10.45 2.65
CA LEU A 136 -1.05 11.67 3.33
C LEU A 136 -1.20 12.80 2.31
N GLY A 137 -2.43 13.22 2.10
CA GLY A 137 -2.77 14.31 1.22
C GLY A 137 -2.83 15.66 1.94
N ASN A 138 -3.09 16.71 1.16
CA ASN A 138 -3.29 18.07 1.65
C ASN A 138 -4.71 18.58 1.33
N ALA A 139 -5.66 17.64 1.17
CA ALA A 139 -7.04 17.99 0.94
C ALA A 139 -7.72 18.43 2.26
N PRO A 140 -8.66 19.39 2.20
CA PRO A 140 -9.47 19.74 3.36
C PRO A 140 -10.23 18.54 3.91
N ILE A 141 -10.22 18.38 5.23
CA ILE A 141 -11.00 17.36 5.95
C ILE A 141 -12.02 18.02 6.87
N ASN A 142 -13.13 17.34 7.14
CA ASN A 142 -14.19 17.79 8.03
C ASN A 142 -14.13 17.12 9.42
N SER A 143 -12.97 16.64 9.81
CA SER A 143 -12.78 15.96 11.08
C SER A 143 -12.84 16.97 12.24
N ASN A 144 -13.67 16.69 13.25
CA ASN A 144 -13.81 17.50 14.46
C ASN A 144 -12.70 17.21 15.49
N GLY A 145 -11.57 16.68 15.09
CA GLY A 145 -10.47 16.31 15.99
C GLY A 145 -9.78 17.47 16.71
N GLY A 146 -10.22 18.70 16.51
CA GLY A 146 -9.74 19.88 17.20
C GLY A 146 -10.70 21.05 17.05
N SER A 147 -10.93 21.78 18.14
CA SER A 147 -11.58 23.08 18.10
C SER A 147 -10.63 24.08 17.47
N ASN A 148 -10.86 24.44 16.22
CA ASN A 148 -10.11 25.51 15.57
C ASN A 148 -10.66 26.88 16.01
N THR A 149 -10.03 27.43 17.00
CA THR A 149 -10.30 28.82 17.42
C THR A 149 -9.43 29.85 16.70
N ASP A 150 -8.45 29.39 15.89
CA ASP A 150 -7.40 30.25 15.32
C ASP A 150 -7.28 30.20 13.78
N ASN A 151 -8.25 29.59 13.08
CA ASN A 151 -8.20 29.37 11.63
C ASN A 151 -7.02 28.50 11.12
N SER A 152 -6.35 27.76 11.96
CA SER A 152 -5.34 26.82 11.52
C SER A 152 -5.99 25.68 10.75
N PRO A 153 -5.31 25.07 9.75
CA PRO A 153 -5.86 23.91 9.05
C PRO A 153 -6.20 22.78 10.03
N LEU A 154 -7.39 22.20 9.89
CA LEU A 154 -7.74 21.01 10.66
C LEU A 154 -6.79 19.88 10.29
N THR A 155 -6.27 19.22 11.30
CA THR A 155 -5.39 18.07 11.14
C THR A 155 -5.96 16.88 11.89
N ASN A 156 -5.78 15.69 11.37
CA ASN A 156 -6.13 14.46 12.06
C ASN A 156 -4.95 13.52 12.11
N THR A 157 -4.84 12.77 13.20
CA THR A 157 -3.76 11.81 13.40
C THR A 157 -4.23 10.45 12.92
N ILE A 158 -3.39 9.74 12.18
CA ILE A 158 -3.62 8.35 11.82
C ILE A 158 -3.24 7.49 13.02
N GLU A 159 -4.22 6.70 13.51
CA GLU A 159 -4.01 5.77 14.62
C GLU A 159 -2.91 4.76 14.26
N GLY A 160 -2.06 4.45 15.24
CA GLY A 160 -0.97 3.48 15.07
C GLY A 160 0.28 4.03 14.39
N VAL A 161 0.25 5.22 13.80
CA VAL A 161 1.46 5.84 13.24
C VAL A 161 2.24 6.57 14.34
N PRO A 162 3.54 6.23 14.56
CA PRO A 162 4.32 6.81 15.65
C PRO A 162 4.40 8.33 15.59
N THR A 163 4.22 9.00 16.73
CA THR A 163 4.29 10.47 16.81
C THR A 163 5.70 11.06 16.85
N THR A 164 6.71 10.25 17.03
CA THR A 164 8.07 10.66 17.38
C THR A 164 9.05 10.81 16.22
N SER A 165 8.62 10.61 14.99
CA SER A 165 9.55 10.55 13.86
C SER A 165 10.10 11.89 13.35
N GLY A 166 9.75 13.02 13.97
CA GLY A 166 10.18 14.35 13.47
C GLY A 166 9.66 14.69 12.06
N ILE A 167 9.06 13.74 11.40
CA ILE A 167 8.46 13.89 10.08
C ILE A 167 7.01 14.33 10.31
N SER A 168 6.65 15.48 9.82
CA SER A 168 5.29 16.04 9.95
C SER A 168 4.28 15.30 9.06
N GLY A 169 4.37 14.00 9.03
CA GLY A 169 3.48 13.15 8.23
C GLY A 169 2.30 12.56 8.98
N LYS A 170 2.12 12.97 10.23
CA LYS A 170 1.13 12.37 11.13
C LYS A 170 -0.22 13.02 11.14
N SER A 171 -0.30 14.20 10.62
CA SER A 171 -1.56 14.91 10.55
C SER A 171 -1.91 15.20 9.11
N ILE A 172 -3.13 14.94 8.76
CA ILE A 172 -3.71 15.34 7.49
C ILE A 172 -4.27 16.73 7.71
N PRO A 173 -3.75 17.80 7.06
CA PRO A 173 -4.38 19.12 7.14
C PRO A 173 -5.80 19.05 6.61
N ALA A 174 -6.66 19.79 7.23
CA ALA A 174 -8.03 20.00 6.76
C ALA A 174 -8.07 21.01 5.62
#